data_226dddfbc87215d51d7d086ab924868c
#
_entry.id   226dddfbc87215d51d7d086ab924868c
#
_cell.length_a   1.000
_cell.length_b   1.000
_cell.length_c   1.000
_cell.angle_alpha   90.00
_cell.angle_beta   90.00
_cell.angle_gamma   90.00
#
_symmetry.space_group_name_H-M   'P 1'
#
loop_
_entity.id
_entity.type
_entity.pdbx_description
1 polymer ?
#
loop_
_entity_poly.entity_id
_entity_poly.type
_entity_poly.pdbx_seq_one_letter_code
_entity_poly.pdbx_strand_id
1 'polypeptide(L)'
;MNDKSKELLQQAYVHANDLSRHPVLSHYWNQCSLVVKGSVSRGNCDQYSDIDFVFFCDEDIRQAIISGYREAGLSTTKDNAFQPIGDWEGHYHFESFTMLEGYYGENNYPQVWEFQQAIPIHDPESRFKHTIAQQSAHFLSNPIKVIKPLYLSLQFTLDWMRHPLKRGDAISTSLHCSKIVRELCQLSYILDGKSYPHDKWLSTFLSTTRFGSLQEERIVSYLSVIPTGGSITPHMELNEYPCYQRAWEMIDSVIRFIREHYGDYPWIDEWYLYG
;
A
#
# COMPACT_ATOMS: atom_id res chain seq x y z
N MET A 1 -2.01 -18.91 6.46
CA MET A 1 -0.83 -18.55 7.30
C MET A 1 0.15 -19.71 7.26
N ASN A 2 1.37 -19.46 6.82
CA ASN A 2 2.43 -20.46 6.79
C ASN A 2 3.05 -20.69 8.20
N ASP A 3 3.93 -21.69 8.35
CA ASP A 3 4.43 -22.07 9.68
C ASP A 3 5.33 -21.01 10.31
N LYS A 4 6.15 -20.30 9.50
CA LYS A 4 6.96 -19.18 9.99
C LYS A 4 6.10 -18.04 10.53
N SER A 5 4.99 -17.73 9.86
CA SER A 5 4.05 -16.70 10.34
C SER A 5 3.36 -17.10 11.65
N LYS A 6 3.05 -18.39 11.84
CA LYS A 6 2.49 -18.89 13.12
C LYS A 6 3.51 -18.76 14.25
N GLU A 7 4.77 -19.14 13.98
CA GLU A 7 5.88 -19.01 14.93
C GLU A 7 6.06 -17.55 15.36
N LEU A 8 6.21 -16.63 14.40
CA LEU A 8 6.39 -15.19 14.69
C LEU A 8 5.17 -14.56 15.39
N LEU A 9 3.95 -14.99 15.04
CA LEU A 9 2.75 -14.55 15.74
C LEU A 9 2.74 -15.03 17.21
N GLN A 10 3.18 -16.26 17.49
CA GLN A 10 3.32 -16.76 18.85
C GLN A 10 4.39 -15.97 19.62
N GLN A 11 5.52 -15.69 19.02
CA GLN A 11 6.56 -14.81 19.59
C GLN A 11 6.02 -13.41 19.86
N ALA A 12 5.18 -12.87 18.97
CA ALA A 12 4.54 -11.58 19.17
C ALA A 12 3.70 -11.54 20.46
N TYR A 13 2.98 -12.59 20.81
CA TYR A 13 2.26 -12.66 22.09
C TYR A 13 3.22 -12.70 23.31
N VAL A 14 4.37 -13.36 23.19
CA VAL A 14 5.38 -13.39 24.27
C VAL A 14 5.95 -11.98 24.46
N HIS A 15 6.40 -11.33 23.38
CA HIS A 15 6.91 -9.95 23.45
C HIS A 15 5.88 -8.95 23.97
N ALA A 16 4.60 -9.09 23.59
CA ALA A 16 3.53 -8.24 24.13
C ALA A 16 3.41 -8.36 25.65
N ASN A 17 3.55 -9.59 26.21
CA ASN A 17 3.56 -9.80 27.64
C ASN A 17 4.78 -9.15 28.34
N ASP A 18 5.95 -9.14 27.71
CA ASP A 18 7.12 -8.45 28.22
C ASP A 18 6.97 -6.93 28.13
N LEU A 19 6.45 -6.43 27.04
CA LEU A 19 6.14 -5.01 26.85
C LEU A 19 5.11 -4.48 27.85
N SER A 20 4.16 -5.31 28.29
CA SER A 20 3.19 -4.94 29.33
C SER A 20 3.81 -4.64 30.69
N ARG A 21 5.05 -5.12 30.92
CA ARG A 21 5.83 -4.89 32.13
C ARG A 21 6.92 -3.84 31.96
N HIS A 22 7.06 -3.27 30.78
CA HIS A 22 8.04 -2.22 30.50
C HIS A 22 7.81 -1.00 31.41
N PRO A 23 8.86 -0.40 32.02
CA PRO A 23 8.71 0.65 33.03
C PRO A 23 7.83 1.83 32.59
N VAL A 24 7.90 2.22 31.32
CA VAL A 24 7.07 3.31 30.79
C VAL A 24 5.70 2.78 30.34
N LEU A 25 5.66 1.69 29.55
CA LEU A 25 4.42 1.21 28.94
C LEU A 25 3.40 0.65 29.94
N SER A 26 3.85 0.04 31.03
CA SER A 26 2.98 -0.54 32.05
C SER A 26 1.96 0.45 32.62
N HIS A 27 2.31 1.73 32.68
CA HIS A 27 1.43 2.80 33.15
C HIS A 27 0.28 3.13 32.20
N TYR A 28 0.46 2.85 30.91
CA TYR A 28 -0.48 3.18 29.83
C TYR A 28 -1.05 1.96 29.12
N TRP A 29 -0.68 0.73 29.55
CA TRP A 29 -1.01 -0.51 28.85
C TRP A 29 -2.48 -0.66 28.51
N ASN A 30 -3.37 -0.40 29.48
CA ASN A 30 -4.81 -0.51 29.28
C ASN A 30 -5.43 0.66 28.50
N GLN A 31 -4.65 1.66 28.13
CA GLN A 31 -5.07 2.80 27.31
C GLN A 31 -4.57 2.70 25.88
N CYS A 32 -3.81 1.64 25.56
CA CYS A 32 -3.25 1.39 24.25
C CYS A 32 -3.82 0.11 23.65
N SER A 33 -4.02 0.11 22.34
CA SER A 33 -4.18 -1.11 21.55
C SER A 33 -2.83 -1.45 20.92
N LEU A 34 -2.37 -2.69 21.06
CA LEU A 34 -1.17 -3.21 20.42
C LEU A 34 -1.57 -4.12 19.28
N VAL A 35 -1.09 -3.83 18.08
CA VAL A 35 -1.35 -4.64 16.88
C VAL A 35 -0.05 -5.11 16.26
N VAL A 36 -0.07 -6.30 15.66
CA VAL A 36 0.97 -6.76 14.75
C VAL A 36 0.50 -6.57 13.32
N LYS A 37 1.36 -5.99 12.49
CA LYS A 37 1.11 -5.77 11.06
C LYS A 37 2.14 -6.50 10.19
N GLY A 38 2.20 -6.18 8.92
CA GLY A 38 3.23 -6.69 8.02
C GLY A 38 3.03 -8.16 7.63
N SER A 39 4.12 -8.86 7.37
CA SER A 39 4.12 -10.24 6.89
C SER A 39 3.54 -11.23 7.91
N VAL A 40 3.70 -10.95 9.20
CA VAL A 40 3.16 -11.78 10.29
C VAL A 40 1.63 -11.80 10.21
N SER A 41 0.99 -10.63 10.16
CA SER A 41 -0.47 -10.53 10.10
C SER A 41 -1.04 -11.11 8.82
N ARG A 42 -0.35 -10.95 7.69
CA ARG A 42 -0.76 -11.48 6.39
C ARG A 42 -0.53 -12.99 6.23
N GLY A 43 0.30 -13.57 7.08
CA GLY A 43 0.58 -15.00 7.03
C GLY A 43 1.55 -15.46 5.94
N ASN A 44 2.38 -14.54 5.40
CA ASN A 44 3.32 -14.77 4.31
C ASN A 44 4.79 -14.51 4.69
N CYS A 45 5.14 -14.74 5.94
CA CYS A 45 6.52 -14.59 6.42
C CYS A 45 7.51 -15.51 5.68
N ASP A 46 8.71 -14.99 5.52
CA ASP A 46 9.89 -15.70 5.04
C ASP A 46 11.03 -15.63 6.06
N GLN A 47 12.25 -16.01 5.65
CA GLN A 47 13.43 -15.99 6.52
C GLN A 47 13.92 -14.58 6.89
N TYR A 48 13.45 -13.55 6.20
CA TYR A 48 13.83 -12.14 6.43
C TYR A 48 12.73 -11.36 7.16
N SER A 49 11.63 -12.03 7.49
CA SER A 49 10.49 -11.39 8.14
C SER A 49 10.75 -11.19 9.63
N ASP A 50 10.37 -10.03 10.13
CA ASP A 50 10.42 -9.60 11.51
C ASP A 50 9.02 -9.28 12.06
N ILE A 51 8.94 -8.89 13.32
CA ILE A 51 7.68 -8.54 13.98
C ILE A 51 7.52 -7.02 13.96
N ASP A 52 6.51 -6.55 13.21
CA ASP A 52 6.14 -5.14 13.13
C ASP A 52 4.99 -4.83 14.11
N PHE A 53 5.27 -4.19 15.24
CA PHE A 53 4.24 -3.74 16.17
C PHE A 53 3.91 -2.26 16.02
N VAL A 54 2.64 -1.95 16.23
CA VAL A 54 2.17 -0.56 16.40
C VAL A 54 1.27 -0.47 17.63
N PHE A 55 1.57 0.49 18.50
CA PHE A 55 0.70 0.90 19.59
C PHE A 55 -0.20 2.03 19.12
N PHE A 56 -1.52 1.87 19.30
CA PHE A 56 -2.50 2.93 19.08
C PHE A 56 -3.08 3.41 20.41
N CYS A 57 -3.07 4.71 20.64
CA CYS A 57 -3.65 5.34 21.83
C CYS A 57 -4.16 6.75 21.49
N ASP A 58 -4.71 7.47 22.46
CA ASP A 58 -5.03 8.88 22.30
C ASP A 58 -3.74 9.71 22.19
N GLU A 59 -3.82 10.86 21.54
CA GLU A 59 -2.63 11.66 21.23
C GLU A 59 -1.89 12.15 22.50
N ASP A 60 -2.61 12.49 23.54
CA ASP A 60 -2.04 12.89 24.84
C ASP A 60 -1.28 11.74 25.54
N ILE A 61 -1.83 10.52 25.47
CA ILE A 61 -1.17 9.30 25.95
C ILE A 61 0.07 8.99 25.11
N ARG A 62 -0.03 9.12 23.78
CA ARG A 62 1.12 8.95 22.86
C ARG A 62 2.26 9.90 23.24
N GLN A 63 1.96 11.17 23.45
CA GLN A 63 2.95 12.17 23.83
C GLN A 63 3.55 11.89 25.22
N ALA A 64 2.75 11.45 26.18
CA ALA A 64 3.23 11.06 27.50
C ALA A 64 4.19 9.85 27.43
N ILE A 65 3.88 8.84 26.64
CA ILE A 65 4.75 7.68 26.41
C ILE A 65 6.07 8.13 25.78
N ILE A 66 6.04 8.92 24.70
CA ILE A 66 7.24 9.40 24.01
C ILE A 66 8.13 10.22 24.95
N SER A 67 7.52 11.07 25.79
CA SER A 67 8.26 11.84 26.83
C SER A 67 8.91 10.91 27.86
N GLY A 68 8.18 9.90 28.34
CA GLY A 68 8.72 8.91 29.28
C GLY A 68 9.90 8.11 28.69
N TYR A 69 9.83 7.75 27.41
CA TYR A 69 10.96 7.08 26.71
C TYR A 69 12.19 7.99 26.59
N ARG A 70 11.99 9.29 26.34
CA ARG A 70 13.08 10.26 26.31
C ARG A 70 13.71 10.48 27.67
N GLU A 71 12.89 10.64 28.73
CA GLU A 71 13.34 10.80 30.10
C GLU A 71 14.11 9.58 30.61
N ALA A 72 13.71 8.38 30.16
CA ALA A 72 14.42 7.14 30.45
C ALA A 72 15.67 6.93 29.58
N GLY A 73 15.99 7.85 28.66
CA GLY A 73 17.14 7.73 27.75
C GLY A 73 16.99 6.66 26.66
N LEU A 74 15.77 6.16 26.45
CA LEU A 74 15.48 5.10 25.48
C LEU A 74 15.19 5.63 24.06
N SER A 75 14.90 6.92 23.92
CA SER A 75 14.69 7.57 22.64
C SER A 75 15.30 8.95 22.60
N THR A 76 15.82 9.36 21.43
CA THR A 76 16.34 10.72 21.19
C THR A 76 15.39 11.57 20.36
N THR A 77 14.35 10.97 19.76
CA THR A 77 13.39 11.67 18.89
C THR A 77 12.27 12.31 19.72
N LYS A 78 11.73 13.43 19.20
CA LYS A 78 10.59 14.12 19.82
C LYS A 78 9.23 13.63 19.33
N ASP A 79 9.21 13.01 18.13
CA ASP A 79 7.98 12.76 17.40
C ASP A 79 7.57 11.29 17.42
N ASN A 80 8.51 10.40 17.68
CA ASN A 80 8.25 8.96 17.77
C ASN A 80 9.30 8.28 18.65
N ALA A 81 8.91 7.19 19.31
CA ALA A 81 9.81 6.28 19.99
C ALA A 81 9.81 4.94 19.23
N PHE A 82 10.65 4.86 18.20
CA PHE A 82 10.89 3.61 17.49
C PHE A 82 11.86 2.77 18.31
N GLN A 83 11.45 1.56 18.70
CA GLN A 83 12.22 0.69 19.58
C GLN A 83 12.33 -0.72 19.00
N PRO A 84 13.50 -1.37 19.14
CA PRO A 84 13.65 -2.77 18.81
C PRO A 84 12.91 -3.67 19.82
N ILE A 85 12.61 -4.89 19.41
CA ILE A 85 12.12 -5.98 20.24
C ILE A 85 13.20 -7.05 20.28
N GLY A 86 13.51 -7.52 21.49
CA GLY A 86 14.56 -8.53 21.68
C GLY A 86 15.90 -8.08 21.07
N ASP A 87 16.63 -9.03 20.50
CA ASP A 87 17.87 -8.80 19.75
C ASP A 87 17.58 -8.50 18.26
N TRP A 88 16.67 -7.54 18.00
CA TRP A 88 16.19 -7.17 16.65
C TRP A 88 15.28 -8.22 15.98
N GLU A 89 14.52 -8.96 16.77
CA GLU A 89 13.47 -9.85 16.27
C GLU A 89 12.28 -9.09 15.68
N GLY A 90 12.24 -7.77 15.88
CA GLY A 90 11.25 -6.87 15.36
C GLY A 90 11.38 -5.47 15.96
N HIS A 91 10.34 -4.69 15.80
CA HIS A 91 10.30 -3.32 16.32
C HIS A 91 8.87 -2.89 16.65
N TYR A 92 8.76 -1.78 17.42
CA TYR A 92 7.49 -1.14 17.70
C TYR A 92 7.60 0.39 17.66
N HIS A 93 6.49 1.03 17.41
CA HIS A 93 6.33 2.48 17.47
C HIS A 93 4.91 2.85 17.91
N PHE A 94 4.66 4.17 18.06
CA PHE A 94 3.41 4.69 18.62
C PHE A 94 2.71 5.59 17.60
N GLU A 95 1.43 5.33 17.38
CA GLU A 95 0.53 6.13 16.57
C GLU A 95 -0.70 6.51 17.41
N SER A 96 -1.38 7.60 17.03
CA SER A 96 -2.66 7.92 17.64
C SER A 96 -3.82 7.36 16.84
N PHE A 97 -4.98 7.15 17.48
CA PHE A 97 -6.21 6.81 16.77
C PHE A 97 -6.60 7.88 15.75
N THR A 98 -6.32 9.16 16.06
CA THR A 98 -6.51 10.26 15.08
C THR A 98 -5.64 10.10 13.85
N MET A 99 -4.39 9.63 13.97
CA MET A 99 -3.54 9.31 12.81
C MET A 99 -4.13 8.16 12.01
N LEU A 100 -4.60 7.10 12.68
CA LEU A 100 -5.24 5.97 12.01
C LEU A 100 -6.47 6.41 11.20
N GLU A 101 -7.34 7.24 11.77
CA GLU A 101 -8.49 7.83 11.08
C GLU A 101 -8.06 8.74 9.93
N GLY A 102 -6.97 9.50 10.12
CA GLY A 102 -6.36 10.36 9.11
C GLY A 102 -5.95 9.59 7.85
N TYR A 103 -5.43 8.37 7.98
CA TYR A 103 -5.08 7.54 6.82
C TYR A 103 -6.28 7.26 5.90
N TYR A 104 -7.45 7.07 6.47
CA TYR A 104 -8.69 6.91 5.69
C TYR A 104 -9.15 8.22 5.07
N GLY A 105 -9.13 9.32 5.83
CA GLY A 105 -9.54 10.65 5.36
C GLY A 105 -8.66 11.21 4.25
N GLU A 106 -7.35 10.96 4.31
CA GLU A 106 -6.34 11.39 3.34
C GLU A 106 -6.15 10.41 2.17
N ASN A 107 -6.90 9.31 2.14
CA ASN A 107 -6.76 8.25 1.14
C ASN A 107 -5.32 7.66 1.09
N ASN A 108 -4.70 7.48 2.24
CA ASN A 108 -3.41 6.79 2.34
C ASN A 108 -3.59 5.28 2.17
N TYR A 109 -3.89 4.85 0.94
CA TYR A 109 -4.24 3.47 0.61
C TYR A 109 -3.25 2.43 1.15
N PRO A 110 -1.91 2.62 1.07
CA PRO A 110 -0.98 1.65 1.61
C PRO A 110 -1.11 1.45 3.11
N GLN A 111 -1.29 2.52 3.90
CA GLN A 111 -1.49 2.40 5.35
C GLN A 111 -2.84 1.77 5.69
N VAL A 112 -3.90 2.18 4.99
CA VAL A 112 -5.23 1.57 5.13
C VAL A 112 -5.15 0.07 4.86
N TRP A 113 -4.47 -0.34 3.79
CA TRP A 113 -4.29 -1.75 3.43
C TRP A 113 -3.55 -2.54 4.51
N GLU A 114 -2.48 -1.99 5.09
CA GLU A 114 -1.73 -2.62 6.17
C GLU A 114 -2.60 -2.83 7.43
N PHE A 115 -3.28 -1.78 7.89
CA PHE A 115 -4.06 -1.84 9.13
C PHE A 115 -5.36 -2.62 9.00
N GLN A 116 -5.96 -2.71 7.81
CA GLN A 116 -7.10 -3.61 7.58
C GLN A 116 -6.74 -5.09 7.78
N GLN A 117 -5.48 -5.46 7.69
CA GLN A 117 -4.97 -6.82 7.85
C GLN A 117 -4.25 -7.03 9.18
N ALA A 118 -4.06 -5.98 9.99
CA ALA A 118 -3.36 -6.07 11.26
C ALA A 118 -4.13 -6.95 12.25
N ILE A 119 -3.38 -7.72 13.04
CA ILE A 119 -3.92 -8.59 14.08
C ILE A 119 -3.75 -7.90 15.43
N PRO A 120 -4.82 -7.55 16.14
CA PRO A 120 -4.71 -7.02 17.48
C PRO A 120 -4.26 -8.09 18.47
N ILE A 121 -3.13 -7.83 19.15
CA ILE A 121 -2.55 -8.67 20.21
C ILE A 121 -3.11 -8.28 21.57
N HIS A 122 -3.27 -6.97 21.82
CA HIS A 122 -3.91 -6.39 22.97
C HIS A 122 -4.81 -5.24 22.48
N ASP A 123 -6.09 -5.30 22.76
CA ASP A 123 -7.07 -4.32 22.27
C ASP A 123 -8.18 -4.14 23.31
N PRO A 124 -7.93 -3.36 24.37
CA PRO A 124 -8.92 -3.08 25.39
C PRO A 124 -10.18 -2.49 24.77
N GLU A 125 -11.36 -2.98 25.22
CA GLU A 125 -12.67 -2.55 24.69
C GLU A 125 -12.83 -2.72 23.16
N SER A 126 -11.95 -3.48 22.52
CA SER A 126 -11.93 -3.69 21.06
C SER A 126 -11.86 -2.39 20.26
N ARG A 127 -11.19 -1.37 20.78
CA ARG A 127 -11.15 -0.02 20.21
C ARG A 127 -10.53 0.00 18.81
N PHE A 128 -9.39 -0.68 18.61
CA PHE A 128 -8.77 -0.76 17.31
C PHE A 128 -9.71 -1.43 16.29
N LYS A 129 -10.31 -2.56 16.66
CA LYS A 129 -11.25 -3.28 15.78
C LYS A 129 -12.46 -2.41 15.40
N HIS A 130 -13.02 -1.68 16.37
CA HIS A 130 -14.16 -0.79 16.11
C HIS A 130 -13.77 0.36 15.18
N THR A 131 -12.61 1.00 15.41
CA THR A 131 -12.12 2.08 14.53
C THR A 131 -11.91 1.59 13.10
N ILE A 132 -11.23 0.45 12.89
CA ILE A 132 -11.04 -0.13 11.56
C ILE A 132 -12.39 -0.45 10.89
N ALA A 133 -13.32 -1.06 11.61
CA ALA A 133 -14.63 -1.43 11.06
C ALA A 133 -15.42 -0.18 10.64
N GLN A 134 -15.46 0.85 11.49
CA GLN A 134 -16.16 2.10 11.24
C GLN A 134 -15.57 2.85 10.02
N GLN A 135 -14.25 3.02 9.98
CA GLN A 135 -13.60 3.73 8.89
C GLN A 135 -13.71 2.96 7.56
N SER A 136 -13.55 1.63 7.59
CA SER A 136 -13.66 0.79 6.40
C SER A 136 -15.08 0.77 5.80
N ALA A 137 -16.14 0.92 6.61
CA ALA A 137 -17.52 0.94 6.12
C ALA A 137 -17.80 2.11 5.15
N HIS A 138 -17.08 3.22 5.28
CA HIS A 138 -17.23 4.41 4.43
C HIS A 138 -16.11 4.56 3.39
N PHE A 139 -15.02 3.82 3.57
CA PHE A 139 -13.88 3.86 2.67
C PHE A 139 -14.27 3.25 1.31
N LEU A 140 -13.95 3.96 0.24
CA LEU A 140 -14.34 3.58 -1.12
C LEU A 140 -15.85 3.45 -1.36
N SER A 141 -16.69 4.08 -0.54
CA SER A 141 -18.15 4.12 -0.78
C SER A 141 -18.53 4.73 -2.14
N ASN A 142 -17.65 5.57 -2.71
CA ASN A 142 -17.77 6.07 -4.08
C ASN A 142 -16.46 5.79 -4.85
N PRO A 143 -16.26 4.56 -5.36
CA PRO A 143 -15.02 4.17 -6.00
C PRO A 143 -14.68 5.00 -7.25
N ILE A 144 -15.67 5.58 -7.94
CA ILE A 144 -15.46 6.41 -9.13
C ILE A 144 -14.59 7.64 -8.81
N LYS A 145 -14.70 8.20 -7.59
CA LYS A 145 -13.84 9.33 -7.16
C LYS A 145 -12.36 8.97 -7.15
N VAL A 146 -12.02 7.70 -7.02
CA VAL A 146 -10.64 7.18 -6.99
C VAL A 146 -10.25 6.58 -8.32
N ILE A 147 -11.15 5.84 -8.96
CA ILE A 147 -10.92 5.24 -10.29
C ILE A 147 -10.59 6.32 -11.30
N LYS A 148 -11.38 7.39 -11.35
CA LYS A 148 -11.21 8.47 -12.34
C LYS A 148 -9.81 9.06 -12.35
N PRO A 149 -9.24 9.59 -11.24
CA PRO A 149 -7.91 10.20 -11.27
C PRO A 149 -6.79 9.18 -11.61
N LEU A 150 -6.89 7.93 -11.16
CA LEU A 150 -5.92 6.88 -11.51
C LEU A 150 -6.00 6.55 -13.00
N TYR A 151 -7.20 6.41 -13.55
CA TYR A 151 -7.40 6.18 -14.97
C TYR A 151 -6.88 7.33 -15.82
N LEU A 152 -7.20 8.58 -15.44
CA LEU A 152 -6.69 9.77 -16.15
C LEU A 152 -5.15 9.81 -16.11
N SER A 153 -4.53 9.49 -14.97
CA SER A 153 -3.08 9.42 -14.87
C SER A 153 -2.48 8.37 -15.81
N LEU A 154 -3.11 7.20 -15.93
CA LEU A 154 -2.69 6.17 -16.92
C LEU A 154 -2.77 6.70 -18.36
N GLN A 155 -3.87 7.35 -18.74
CA GLN A 155 -4.06 7.90 -20.08
C GLN A 155 -3.02 8.98 -20.39
N PHE A 156 -2.81 9.94 -19.47
CA PHE A 156 -1.77 10.96 -19.65
C PHE A 156 -0.37 10.38 -19.68
N THR A 157 -0.08 9.36 -18.86
CA THR A 157 1.24 8.70 -18.88
C THR A 157 1.51 8.02 -20.23
N LEU A 158 0.50 7.36 -20.79
CA LEU A 158 0.60 6.77 -22.13
C LEU A 158 0.79 7.84 -23.22
N ASP A 159 0.01 8.93 -23.15
CA ASP A 159 0.12 10.02 -24.12
C ASP A 159 1.51 10.68 -24.06
N TRP A 160 2.01 10.99 -22.89
CA TRP A 160 3.33 11.62 -22.72
C TRP A 160 4.49 10.70 -23.13
N MET A 161 4.34 9.38 -23.03
CA MET A 161 5.35 8.41 -23.46
C MET A 161 5.69 8.52 -24.97
N ARG A 162 4.79 9.09 -25.79
CA ARG A 162 5.05 9.35 -27.21
C ARG A 162 6.29 10.22 -27.45
N HIS A 163 6.53 11.19 -26.58
CA HIS A 163 7.65 12.14 -26.75
C HIS A 163 9.02 11.46 -26.58
N PRO A 164 9.33 10.77 -25.47
CA PRO A 164 10.59 10.05 -25.33
C PRO A 164 10.77 8.94 -26.38
N LEU A 165 9.72 8.21 -26.74
CA LEU A 165 9.78 7.21 -27.80
C LEU A 165 10.24 7.81 -29.12
N LYS A 166 9.61 8.87 -29.60
CA LYS A 166 9.97 9.54 -30.86
C LYS A 166 11.34 10.20 -30.86
N ARG A 167 11.92 10.47 -29.68
CA ARG A 167 13.26 11.03 -29.50
C ARG A 167 14.34 9.97 -29.28
N GLY A 168 13.96 8.70 -29.12
CA GLY A 168 14.89 7.62 -28.78
C GLY A 168 15.39 7.67 -27.33
N ASP A 169 14.67 8.36 -26.43
CA ASP A 169 15.04 8.46 -24.99
C ASP A 169 14.54 7.24 -24.23
N ALA A 170 15.43 6.26 -24.09
CA ALA A 170 15.14 5.00 -23.42
C ALA A 170 14.90 5.18 -21.91
N ILE A 171 15.58 6.13 -21.26
CA ILE A 171 15.44 6.34 -19.80
C ILE A 171 14.06 6.89 -19.48
N SER A 172 13.67 8.01 -20.14
CA SER A 172 12.34 8.59 -19.94
C SER A 172 11.22 7.62 -20.35
N THR A 173 11.40 6.84 -21.41
CA THR A 173 10.46 5.79 -21.80
C THR A 173 10.29 4.75 -20.71
N SER A 174 11.39 4.24 -20.13
CA SER A 174 11.35 3.25 -19.06
C SER A 174 10.66 3.78 -17.80
N LEU A 175 10.85 5.07 -17.48
CA LEU A 175 10.15 5.71 -16.36
C LEU A 175 8.63 5.76 -16.58
N HIS A 176 8.16 6.09 -17.80
CA HIS A 176 6.74 6.06 -18.14
C HIS A 176 6.19 4.63 -18.09
N CYS A 177 6.92 3.66 -18.64
CA CYS A 177 6.54 2.26 -18.58
C CYS A 177 6.38 1.76 -17.14
N SER A 178 7.32 2.07 -16.27
CA SER A 178 7.28 1.69 -14.85
C SER A 178 6.09 2.34 -14.12
N LYS A 179 5.80 3.60 -14.44
CA LYS A 179 4.64 4.32 -13.89
C LYS A 179 3.33 3.66 -14.34
N ILE A 180 3.19 3.28 -15.62
CA ILE A 180 2.01 2.55 -16.12
C ILE A 180 1.79 1.25 -15.36
N VAL A 181 2.83 0.44 -15.15
CA VAL A 181 2.74 -0.81 -14.38
C VAL A 181 2.25 -0.55 -12.96
N ARG A 182 2.87 0.43 -12.28
CA ARG A 182 2.50 0.79 -10.91
C ARG A 182 1.04 1.22 -10.80
N GLU A 183 0.61 2.15 -11.64
CA GLU A 183 -0.76 2.68 -11.62
C GLU A 183 -1.80 1.62 -12.01
N LEU A 184 -1.48 0.74 -12.97
CA LEU A 184 -2.33 -0.38 -13.34
C LEU A 184 -2.52 -1.36 -12.18
N CYS A 185 -1.44 -1.68 -11.46
CA CYS A 185 -1.52 -2.50 -10.25
C CYS A 185 -2.39 -1.82 -9.18
N GLN A 186 -2.16 -0.54 -8.86
CA GLN A 186 -2.96 0.20 -7.89
C GLN A 186 -4.44 0.24 -8.27
N LEU A 187 -4.72 0.52 -9.54
CA LEU A 187 -6.09 0.56 -10.05
C LEU A 187 -6.78 -0.81 -9.95
N SER A 188 -6.03 -1.91 -10.10
CA SER A 188 -6.59 -3.27 -9.97
C SER A 188 -7.20 -3.54 -8.59
N TYR A 189 -6.59 -3.03 -7.53
CA TYR A 189 -7.16 -3.12 -6.17
C TYR A 189 -8.40 -2.23 -6.03
N ILE A 190 -8.32 -0.99 -6.51
CA ILE A 190 -9.43 -0.03 -6.42
C ILE A 190 -10.64 -0.52 -7.21
N LEU A 191 -10.45 -1.15 -8.38
CA LEU A 191 -11.50 -1.78 -9.16
C LEU A 191 -12.14 -3.00 -8.46
N ASP A 192 -11.54 -3.51 -7.40
CA ASP A 192 -12.11 -4.55 -6.53
C ASP A 192 -12.71 -3.97 -5.23
N GLY A 193 -12.76 -2.65 -5.09
CA GLY A 193 -13.21 -1.97 -3.88
C GLY A 193 -12.25 -2.13 -2.70
N LYS A 194 -10.96 -2.36 -2.97
CA LYS A 194 -9.92 -2.60 -1.97
C LYS A 194 -8.89 -1.47 -1.99
N SER A 195 -8.30 -1.17 -0.84
CA SER A 195 -7.05 -0.41 -0.79
C SER A 195 -5.89 -1.23 -1.37
N TYR A 196 -4.82 -0.58 -1.81
CA TYR A 196 -3.64 -1.24 -2.35
C TYR A 196 -2.44 -1.15 -1.40
N PRO A 197 -1.53 -2.15 -1.44
CA PRO A 197 -0.33 -2.16 -0.59
C PRO A 197 0.74 -1.15 -1.05
N HIS A 198 1.78 -1.02 -0.23
CA HIS A 198 3.03 -0.37 -0.65
C HIS A 198 3.65 -1.04 -1.88
N ASP A 199 4.41 -0.30 -2.66
CA ASP A 199 5.02 -0.76 -3.92
C ASP A 199 5.76 -2.11 -3.79
N LYS A 200 6.43 -2.36 -2.67
CA LYS A 200 7.14 -3.63 -2.39
C LYS A 200 6.23 -4.86 -2.37
N TRP A 201 4.91 -4.68 -2.19
CA TRP A 201 3.92 -5.75 -2.13
C TRP A 201 2.87 -5.67 -3.24
N LEU A 202 2.95 -4.63 -4.08
CA LEU A 202 1.90 -4.28 -5.02
C LEU A 202 1.59 -5.40 -6.02
N SER A 203 2.62 -6.10 -6.52
CA SER A 203 2.46 -7.24 -7.42
C SER A 203 2.14 -8.55 -6.70
N THR A 204 2.63 -8.73 -5.46
CA THR A 204 2.52 -10.00 -4.72
C THR A 204 1.07 -10.46 -4.53
N PHE A 205 0.16 -9.53 -4.34
CA PHE A 205 -1.25 -9.83 -4.11
C PHE A 205 -2.16 -9.42 -5.28
N LEU A 206 -1.59 -9.08 -6.43
CA LEU A 206 -2.33 -8.59 -7.60
C LEU A 206 -3.36 -9.60 -8.08
N SER A 207 -2.97 -10.88 -8.17
CA SER A 207 -3.85 -12.00 -8.58
C SER A 207 -5.01 -12.27 -7.62
N THR A 208 -5.01 -11.68 -6.42
CA THR A 208 -6.14 -11.76 -5.48
C THR A 208 -7.28 -10.79 -5.82
N THR A 209 -7.10 -9.94 -6.82
CA THR A 209 -8.11 -9.04 -7.36
C THR A 209 -8.67 -9.56 -8.68
N ARG A 210 -9.95 -9.31 -8.96
CA ARG A 210 -10.59 -9.77 -10.21
C ARG A 210 -9.89 -9.22 -11.45
N PHE A 211 -9.66 -7.91 -11.48
CA PHE A 211 -9.01 -7.29 -12.62
C PHE A 211 -7.52 -7.64 -12.67
N GLY A 212 -6.82 -7.64 -11.53
CA GLY A 212 -5.40 -7.95 -11.46
C GLY A 212 -5.06 -9.37 -11.92
N SER A 213 -5.90 -10.36 -11.59
CA SER A 213 -5.72 -11.73 -12.07
C SER A 213 -5.75 -11.85 -13.60
N LEU A 214 -6.48 -10.96 -14.29
CA LEU A 214 -6.54 -10.89 -15.73
C LEU A 214 -5.34 -10.14 -16.35
N GLN A 215 -4.62 -9.35 -15.53
CA GLN A 215 -3.53 -8.49 -15.99
C GLN A 215 -2.14 -9.04 -15.68
N GLU A 216 -1.99 -9.98 -14.77
CA GLU A 216 -0.68 -10.44 -14.29
C GLU A 216 0.24 -10.90 -15.45
N GLU A 217 -0.22 -11.79 -16.30
CA GLU A 217 0.55 -12.26 -17.47
C GLU A 217 0.83 -11.12 -18.46
N ARG A 218 -0.11 -10.20 -18.66
CA ARG A 218 0.06 -9.04 -19.53
C ARG A 218 1.12 -8.09 -19.02
N ILE A 219 1.14 -7.84 -17.70
CA ILE A 219 2.15 -7.02 -17.03
C ILE A 219 3.54 -7.67 -17.22
N VAL A 220 3.66 -8.98 -16.95
CA VAL A 220 4.93 -9.71 -17.16
C VAL A 220 5.38 -9.60 -18.61
N SER A 221 4.48 -9.80 -19.57
CA SER A 221 4.76 -9.65 -21.00
C SER A 221 5.13 -8.20 -21.36
N TYR A 222 4.51 -7.21 -20.74
CA TYR A 222 4.85 -5.80 -20.93
C TYR A 222 6.25 -5.48 -20.41
N LEU A 223 6.61 -5.97 -19.24
CA LEU A 223 7.94 -5.78 -18.63
C LEU A 223 9.06 -6.29 -19.57
N SER A 224 8.81 -7.34 -20.35
CA SER A 224 9.80 -7.91 -21.29
C SER A 224 10.11 -7.02 -22.49
N VAL A 225 9.28 -6.02 -22.77
CA VAL A 225 9.43 -5.09 -23.91
C VAL A 225 9.79 -3.66 -23.47
N ILE A 226 9.96 -3.43 -22.18
CA ILE A 226 10.44 -2.14 -21.65
C ILE A 226 11.90 -1.95 -22.08
N PRO A 227 12.27 -0.78 -22.66
CA PRO A 227 13.64 -0.52 -23.05
C PRO A 227 14.56 -0.47 -21.83
N THR A 228 15.42 -1.48 -21.65
CA THR A 228 16.39 -1.55 -20.56
C THR A 228 17.80 -1.32 -21.12
N GLY A 229 18.25 -0.06 -21.12
CA GLY A 229 19.62 0.30 -21.54
C GLY A 229 19.94 0.15 -23.02
N GLY A 230 18.96 -0.19 -23.86
CA GLY A 230 19.09 -0.26 -25.31
C GLY A 230 18.72 1.06 -26.00
N SER A 231 19.11 1.21 -27.27
CA SER A 231 18.65 2.33 -28.09
C SER A 231 17.22 2.06 -28.56
N ILE A 232 16.36 3.05 -28.42
CA ILE A 232 15.05 3.09 -29.08
C ILE A 232 15.28 3.68 -30.48
N THR A 233 14.76 3.03 -31.50
CA THR A 233 14.76 3.62 -32.85
C THR A 233 13.80 4.82 -32.87
N PRO A 234 14.28 6.05 -33.09
CA PRO A 234 13.41 7.21 -33.10
C PRO A 234 12.57 7.27 -34.39
N HIS A 235 11.51 8.09 -34.34
CA HIS A 235 10.66 8.43 -35.51
C HIS A 235 9.83 7.29 -36.09
N MET A 236 9.70 6.16 -35.42
CA MET A 236 8.76 5.11 -35.80
C MET A 236 7.31 5.54 -35.52
N GLU A 237 6.35 4.88 -36.17
CA GLU A 237 4.94 5.04 -35.78
C GLU A 237 4.70 4.44 -34.38
N LEU A 238 3.74 5.00 -33.62
CA LEU A 238 3.56 4.61 -32.22
C LEU A 238 3.20 3.13 -32.04
N ASN A 239 2.44 2.57 -32.97
CA ASN A 239 2.06 1.15 -32.97
C ASN A 239 3.21 0.20 -33.31
N GLU A 240 4.35 0.71 -33.77
CA GLU A 240 5.57 -0.07 -34.02
C GLU A 240 6.45 -0.21 -32.76
N TYR A 241 6.17 0.56 -31.69
CA TYR A 241 6.85 0.40 -30.42
C TYR A 241 6.13 -0.66 -29.56
N PRO A 242 6.72 -1.83 -29.29
CA PRO A 242 6.04 -2.90 -28.56
C PRO A 242 5.58 -2.48 -27.15
N CYS A 243 6.35 -1.63 -26.45
CA CYS A 243 5.97 -1.13 -25.15
C CYS A 243 4.75 -0.19 -25.21
N TYR A 244 4.63 0.66 -26.25
CA TYR A 244 3.46 1.51 -26.44
C TYR A 244 2.21 0.69 -26.76
N GLN A 245 2.32 -0.23 -27.69
CA GLN A 245 1.20 -1.09 -28.11
C GLN A 245 0.65 -1.91 -26.93
N ARG A 246 1.54 -2.57 -26.17
CA ARG A 246 1.10 -3.39 -25.03
C ARG A 246 0.52 -2.54 -23.88
N ALA A 247 1.08 -1.33 -23.62
CA ALA A 247 0.50 -0.40 -22.67
C ALA A 247 -0.93 0.00 -23.07
N TRP A 248 -1.12 0.30 -24.36
CA TRP A 248 -2.44 0.63 -24.89
C TRP A 248 -3.43 -0.52 -24.73
N GLU A 249 -3.04 -1.77 -25.04
CA GLU A 249 -3.87 -2.97 -24.87
C GLU A 249 -4.30 -3.19 -23.41
N MET A 250 -3.39 -2.94 -22.46
CA MET A 250 -3.71 -3.02 -21.03
C MET A 250 -4.69 -1.94 -20.61
N ILE A 251 -4.50 -0.70 -21.07
CA ILE A 251 -5.42 0.42 -20.75
C ILE A 251 -6.79 0.19 -21.42
N ASP A 252 -6.85 -0.35 -22.64
CA ASP A 252 -8.12 -0.74 -23.27
C ASP A 252 -8.88 -1.78 -22.43
N SER A 253 -8.15 -2.71 -21.80
CA SER A 253 -8.80 -3.66 -20.88
C SER A 253 -9.34 -3.01 -19.61
N VAL A 254 -8.68 -1.92 -19.10
CA VAL A 254 -9.22 -1.10 -18.00
C VAL A 254 -10.52 -0.42 -18.43
N ILE A 255 -10.53 0.19 -19.62
CA ILE A 255 -11.72 0.83 -20.18
C ILE A 255 -12.91 -0.13 -20.21
N ARG A 256 -12.70 -1.32 -20.77
CA ARG A 256 -13.75 -2.34 -20.83
C ARG A 256 -14.24 -2.75 -19.46
N PHE A 257 -13.33 -2.98 -18.51
CA PHE A 257 -13.70 -3.37 -17.16
C PHE A 257 -14.47 -2.26 -16.43
N ILE A 258 -14.07 -0.99 -16.57
CA ILE A 258 -14.81 0.14 -15.98
C ILE A 258 -16.22 0.22 -16.56
N ARG A 259 -16.37 0.14 -17.88
CA ARG A 259 -17.69 0.18 -18.54
C ARG A 259 -18.61 -0.94 -18.10
N GLU A 260 -18.08 -2.15 -17.98
CA GLU A 260 -18.85 -3.33 -17.60
C GLU A 260 -19.33 -3.28 -16.14
N HIS A 261 -18.49 -2.79 -15.21
CA HIS A 261 -18.74 -2.92 -13.77
C HIS A 261 -19.15 -1.62 -13.09
N TYR A 262 -18.81 -0.48 -13.67
CA TYR A 262 -19.01 0.84 -13.05
C TYR A 262 -19.86 1.79 -13.90
N GLY A 263 -20.04 1.49 -15.19
CA GLY A 263 -20.80 2.30 -16.14
C GLY A 263 -19.93 3.10 -17.11
N ASP A 264 -20.59 3.74 -18.04
CA ASP A 264 -19.97 4.56 -19.09
C ASP A 264 -19.95 6.03 -18.67
N TYR A 265 -18.79 6.66 -18.76
CA TYR A 265 -18.57 8.06 -18.33
C TYR A 265 -17.87 8.85 -19.42
N PRO A 266 -18.22 10.15 -19.65
CA PRO A 266 -17.57 10.97 -20.67
C PRO A 266 -16.03 11.05 -20.54
N TRP A 267 -15.50 11.04 -19.31
CA TRP A 267 -14.06 11.09 -19.07
C TRP A 267 -13.29 9.84 -19.52
N ILE A 268 -13.97 8.77 -19.91
CA ILE A 268 -13.30 7.57 -20.45
C ILE A 268 -12.79 7.86 -21.87
N ASP A 269 -13.61 8.45 -22.72
CA ASP A 269 -13.26 8.74 -24.11
C ASP A 269 -12.63 10.14 -24.24
N GLU A 270 -13.11 11.10 -23.49
CA GLU A 270 -12.69 12.50 -23.52
C GLU A 270 -11.66 12.84 -22.42
N TRP A 271 -10.86 11.85 -22.00
CA TRP A 271 -9.94 11.97 -20.87
C TRP A 271 -9.05 13.22 -20.94
N TYR A 272 -8.65 13.64 -22.13
CA TYR A 272 -7.82 14.82 -22.41
C TYR A 272 -8.47 16.16 -22.00
N LEU A 273 -9.78 16.19 -21.77
CA LEU A 273 -10.51 17.37 -21.28
C LEU A 273 -10.51 17.49 -19.74
N TYR A 274 -9.99 16.48 -19.03
CA TYR A 274 -10.08 16.38 -17.57
C TYR A 274 -8.72 16.44 -16.86
N GLY A 275 -7.65 16.79 -17.58
CA GLY A 275 -6.28 16.93 -17.08
C GLY A 275 -5.93 18.29 -16.52
#